data_1c4584458e4e6ed48ee3b8994d66fc88
#
_entry.id   1c4584458e4e6ed48ee3b8994d66fc88
#
_cell.length_a   1.000
_cell.length_b   1.000
_cell.length_c   1.000
_cell.angle_alpha   90.00
_cell.angle_beta   90.00
_cell.angle_gamma   90.00
#
_symmetry.space_group_name_H-M   'P 1'
#
loop_
_entity.id
_entity.type
_entity.pdbx_description
1 polymer ?
#
loop_
_entity_poly.entity_id
_entity_poly.type
_entity_poly.pdbx_seq_one_letter_code
_entity_poly.pdbx_strand_id
1 'polypeptide(L)'
;VPTPSAARGIIESIYYHPGLKWHIDKIYVMNPIRFTSIRRNEVKNKISANKIMKEANGKGASYIDRKKDIEQRATMMLRNVHYIIEAHFEMTDQANESDNPGKFQDIITRRLRKGQGRYQPYLGTRECTAHFGLWEGGRIPTISETRDLGYMLYDLDFSDPNDIQPMFFRAKLENGVLDLTDCEVVK
;
A
#
# COMPACT_ATOMS: atom_id res chain seq x y z
N VAL A 1 -6.99 -5.56 7.22
CA VAL A 1 -5.97 -4.56 7.60
C VAL A 1 -4.96 -4.51 6.47
N PRO A 2 -4.48 -3.34 6.04
CA PRO A 2 -3.42 -3.24 5.05
C PRO A 2 -2.11 -3.82 5.61
N THR A 3 -1.25 -4.33 4.71
CA THR A 3 0.10 -4.73 5.09
C THR A 3 0.96 -3.50 5.40
N PRO A 4 2.03 -3.62 6.21
CA PRO A 4 2.95 -2.50 6.47
C PRO A 4 3.50 -1.88 5.19
N SER A 5 3.90 -2.71 4.22
CA SER A 5 4.37 -2.24 2.90
C SER A 5 3.29 -1.47 2.12
N ALA A 6 2.02 -1.91 2.18
CA ALA A 6 0.92 -1.18 1.55
C ALA A 6 0.65 0.16 2.26
N ALA A 7 0.71 0.19 3.59
CA ALA A 7 0.57 1.43 4.37
C ALA A 7 1.69 2.42 4.06
N ARG A 8 2.95 1.94 3.95
CA ARG A 8 4.08 2.75 3.50
C ARG A 8 3.84 3.30 2.09
N GLY A 9 3.40 2.47 1.15
CA GLY A 9 3.09 2.90 -0.22
C GLY A 9 2.01 3.99 -0.28
N ILE A 10 1.03 3.97 0.62
CA ILE A 10 0.03 5.04 0.75
C ILE A 10 0.71 6.36 1.16
N ILE A 11 1.58 6.34 2.18
CA ILE A 11 2.29 7.55 2.64
C ILE A 11 3.23 8.06 1.55
N GLU A 12 3.98 7.19 0.87
CA GLU A 12 4.88 7.53 -0.24
C GLU A 12 4.13 8.12 -1.45
N SER A 13 2.90 7.69 -1.68
CA SER A 13 2.06 8.29 -2.73
C SER A 13 1.68 9.74 -2.40
N ILE A 14 1.61 10.09 -1.12
CA ILE A 14 1.38 11.46 -0.66
C ILE A 14 2.68 12.26 -0.70
N TYR A 15 3.75 11.73 -0.08
CA TYR A 15 5.05 12.37 -0.08
C TYR A 15 6.20 11.35 -0.14
N TYR A 16 6.93 11.40 -1.23
CA TYR A 16 8.16 10.64 -1.46
C TYR A 16 9.32 11.60 -1.72
N HIS A 17 10.46 11.30 -1.12
CA HIS A 17 11.75 11.94 -1.40
C HIS A 17 12.87 10.91 -1.22
N PRO A 18 13.91 10.86 -2.09
CA PRO A 18 15.01 9.91 -1.92
C PRO A 18 15.74 10.04 -0.58
N GLY A 19 15.82 11.26 -0.06
CA GLY A 19 16.48 11.58 1.22
C GLY A 19 15.70 11.17 2.46
N LEU A 20 14.55 10.47 2.35
CA LEU A 20 13.79 9.96 3.49
C LEU A 20 13.30 8.54 3.24
N LYS A 21 13.21 7.76 4.32
CA LYS A 21 12.65 6.42 4.34
C LYS A 21 11.54 6.36 5.39
N TRP A 22 10.34 5.96 4.96
CA TRP A 22 9.19 5.82 5.84
C TRP A 22 9.18 4.49 6.57
N HIS A 23 8.86 4.53 7.86
CA HIS A 23 8.62 3.39 8.73
C HIS A 23 7.21 3.47 9.29
N ILE A 24 6.51 2.35 9.29
CA ILE A 24 5.15 2.26 9.83
C ILE A 24 5.24 1.72 11.24
N ASP A 25 4.75 2.49 12.20
CA ASP A 25 4.76 2.14 13.62
C ASP A 25 3.50 1.40 14.01
N LYS A 26 2.32 1.97 13.67
CA LYS A 26 1.02 1.38 14.04
C LYS A 26 -0.03 1.62 12.96
N ILE A 27 -0.94 0.67 12.87
CA ILE A 27 -2.14 0.81 12.04
C ILE A 27 -3.36 0.62 12.93
N TYR A 28 -4.17 1.65 13.05
CA TYR A 28 -5.38 1.67 13.84
C TYR A 28 -6.58 1.38 12.95
N VAL A 29 -7.41 0.42 13.34
CA VAL A 29 -8.63 0.04 12.63
C VAL A 29 -9.81 0.71 13.32
N MET A 30 -10.47 1.64 12.63
CA MET A 30 -11.55 2.43 13.20
C MET A 30 -12.93 1.86 12.90
N ASN A 31 -13.09 1.16 11.80
CA ASN A 31 -14.37 0.56 11.40
C ASN A 31 -14.33 -0.97 11.49
N PRO A 32 -15.45 -1.63 11.82
CA PRO A 32 -15.54 -3.08 11.86
C PRO A 32 -15.10 -3.74 10.56
N ILE A 33 -14.35 -4.83 10.66
CA ILE A 33 -13.87 -5.60 9.51
C ILE A 33 -15.06 -6.30 8.86
N ARG A 34 -15.48 -5.82 7.68
CA ARG A 34 -16.59 -6.37 6.91
C ARG A 34 -16.16 -6.67 5.49
N PHE A 35 -16.57 -7.82 4.99
CA PHE A 35 -16.32 -8.24 3.63
C PHE A 35 -17.50 -8.00 2.73
N THR A 36 -17.24 -7.77 1.45
CA THR A 36 -18.20 -7.75 0.37
C THR A 36 -17.61 -8.45 -0.84
N SER A 37 -18.47 -8.98 -1.69
CA SER A 37 -18.03 -9.58 -2.96
C SER A 37 -18.56 -8.73 -4.10
N ILE A 38 -17.68 -8.42 -5.04
CA ILE A 38 -18.05 -7.75 -6.30
C ILE A 38 -17.69 -8.65 -7.47
N ARG A 39 -18.49 -8.59 -8.53
CA ARG A 39 -18.16 -9.23 -9.79
C ARG A 39 -17.55 -8.21 -10.72
N ARG A 40 -16.41 -8.58 -11.31
CA ARG A 40 -15.65 -7.72 -12.22
C ARG A 40 -15.44 -8.45 -13.54
N ASN A 41 -15.57 -7.70 -14.62
CA ASN A 41 -15.21 -8.18 -15.94
C ASN A 41 -13.71 -7.99 -16.12
N GLU A 42 -12.98 -9.08 -16.29
CA GLU A 42 -11.54 -9.08 -16.51
C GLU A 42 -11.20 -9.75 -17.84
N VAL A 43 -9.98 -9.57 -18.29
CA VAL A 43 -9.46 -10.25 -19.48
C VAL A 43 -8.88 -11.59 -19.04
N LYS A 44 -9.31 -12.68 -19.65
CA LYS A 44 -8.92 -14.06 -19.30
C LYS A 44 -7.45 -14.33 -19.58
N ASN A 45 -6.98 -13.93 -20.75
CA ASN A 45 -5.65 -14.27 -21.23
C ASN A 45 -4.68 -13.08 -21.12
N LYS A 46 -3.42 -13.37 -20.80
CA LYS A 46 -2.31 -12.40 -20.88
C LYS A 46 -1.76 -12.35 -22.30
N ILE A 47 -1.33 -11.18 -22.75
CA ILE A 47 -0.57 -11.05 -23.99
C ILE A 47 0.76 -11.78 -23.83
N SER A 48 1.07 -12.69 -24.76
CA SER A 48 2.36 -13.41 -24.77
C SER A 48 3.50 -12.44 -25.11
N ALA A 49 4.56 -12.42 -24.27
CA ALA A 49 5.76 -11.63 -24.54
C ALA A 49 6.40 -11.98 -25.90
N ASN A 50 6.43 -13.27 -26.25
CA ASN A 50 6.94 -13.73 -27.56
C ASN A 50 6.12 -13.18 -28.73
N LYS A 51 4.81 -12.99 -28.55
CA LYS A 51 3.96 -12.39 -29.56
C LYS A 51 4.28 -10.91 -29.74
N ILE A 52 4.45 -10.18 -28.63
CA ILE A 52 4.84 -8.76 -28.65
C ILE A 52 6.20 -8.60 -29.34
N MET A 53 7.18 -9.44 -29.02
CA MET A 53 8.52 -9.35 -29.63
C MET A 53 8.50 -9.63 -31.14
N LYS A 54 7.68 -10.59 -31.62
CA LYS A 54 7.51 -10.85 -33.07
C LYS A 54 6.91 -9.65 -33.80
N GLU A 55 6.03 -8.92 -33.16
CA GLU A 55 5.36 -7.76 -33.72
C GLU A 55 6.20 -6.50 -33.68
N ALA A 56 7.02 -6.32 -32.63
CA ALA A 56 8.04 -5.27 -32.59
C ALA A 56 9.03 -5.36 -33.76
N ASN A 57 9.20 -6.57 -34.33
CA ASN A 57 10.00 -6.83 -35.53
C ASN A 57 9.20 -6.70 -36.85
N GLY A 58 8.05 -6.04 -36.83
CA GLY A 58 7.28 -5.66 -38.04
C GLY A 58 6.35 -6.74 -38.59
N LYS A 59 6.04 -7.79 -37.82
CA LYS A 59 5.17 -8.89 -38.28
C LYS A 59 3.82 -8.92 -37.52
N GLY A 60 2.91 -7.99 -37.88
CA GLY A 60 1.52 -8.01 -37.42
C GLY A 60 1.22 -7.04 -36.26
N ALA A 61 -0.03 -6.99 -35.81
CA ALA A 61 -0.49 -6.20 -34.69
C ALA A 61 -1.05 -7.09 -33.57
N SER A 62 -0.57 -6.91 -32.33
CA SER A 62 -1.05 -7.65 -31.17
C SER A 62 -2.15 -6.88 -30.45
N TYR A 63 -3.29 -7.49 -30.34
CA TYR A 63 -4.37 -6.97 -29.51
C TYR A 63 -5.11 -8.11 -28.82
N ILE A 64 -5.73 -7.80 -27.70
CA ILE A 64 -6.69 -8.67 -27.04
C ILE A 64 -8.08 -8.15 -27.38
N ASP A 65 -8.89 -8.99 -28.04
CA ASP A 65 -10.29 -8.70 -28.28
C ASP A 65 -11.07 -8.89 -26.96
N ARG A 66 -11.35 -7.79 -26.28
CA ARG A 66 -12.07 -7.79 -25.00
C ARG A 66 -13.42 -8.54 -25.06
N LYS A 67 -14.11 -8.50 -26.18
CA LYS A 67 -15.43 -9.14 -26.32
C LYS A 67 -15.32 -10.67 -26.33
N LYS A 68 -14.25 -11.20 -26.90
CA LYS A 68 -14.00 -12.64 -26.98
C LYS A 68 -13.27 -13.19 -25.75
N ASP A 69 -12.52 -12.34 -25.07
CA ASP A 69 -11.64 -12.73 -24.00
C ASP A 69 -12.07 -12.24 -22.61
N ILE A 70 -13.36 -11.86 -22.51
CA ILE A 70 -13.96 -11.40 -21.26
C ILE A 70 -14.27 -12.58 -20.34
N GLU A 71 -13.90 -12.44 -19.06
CA GLU A 71 -14.24 -13.37 -17.99
C GLU A 71 -14.78 -12.60 -16.80
N GLN A 72 -15.88 -13.08 -16.22
CA GLN A 72 -16.43 -12.49 -15.02
C GLN A 72 -15.82 -13.19 -13.79
N ARG A 73 -15.10 -12.42 -12.95
CA ARG A 73 -14.49 -12.91 -11.72
C ARG A 73 -15.12 -12.27 -10.49
N ALA A 74 -15.36 -13.09 -9.47
CA ALA A 74 -15.75 -12.63 -8.16
C ALA A 74 -14.51 -12.24 -7.36
N THR A 75 -14.53 -11.02 -6.81
CA THR A 75 -13.44 -10.51 -5.97
C THR A 75 -13.99 -10.19 -4.59
N MET A 76 -13.38 -10.76 -3.55
CA MET A 76 -13.69 -10.42 -2.17
C MET A 76 -12.92 -9.17 -1.76
N MET A 77 -13.60 -8.20 -1.17
CA MET A 77 -13.04 -6.93 -0.76
C MET A 77 -13.48 -6.57 0.66
N LEU A 78 -12.66 -5.77 1.35
CA LEU A 78 -13.09 -5.11 2.58
C LEU A 78 -14.03 -3.95 2.23
N ARG A 79 -15.06 -3.77 3.06
CA ARG A 79 -16.06 -2.73 2.88
C ARG A 79 -15.96 -1.68 3.97
N ASN A 80 -16.10 -0.42 3.57
CA ASN A 80 -16.18 0.73 4.49
C ASN A 80 -15.01 0.78 5.46
N VAL A 81 -13.79 0.63 4.94
CA VAL A 81 -12.57 0.65 5.74
C VAL A 81 -12.20 2.07 6.16
N HIS A 82 -11.70 2.20 7.39
CA HIS A 82 -11.15 3.44 7.91
C HIS A 82 -9.96 3.10 8.81
N TYR A 83 -8.79 3.64 8.46
CA TYR A 83 -7.53 3.40 9.16
C TYR A 83 -6.86 4.71 9.53
N ILE A 84 -6.14 4.72 10.66
CA ILE A 84 -5.10 5.70 10.92
C ILE A 84 -3.76 4.97 10.85
N ILE A 85 -2.81 5.56 10.15
CA ILE A 85 -1.45 5.05 10.00
C ILE A 85 -0.54 5.98 10.79
N GLU A 86 0.10 5.46 11.83
CA GLU A 86 1.15 6.12 12.57
C GLU A 86 2.49 5.70 11.96
N ALA A 87 3.31 6.67 11.62
CA ALA A 87 4.57 6.43 10.95
C ALA A 87 5.58 7.52 11.27
N HIS A 88 6.86 7.16 11.25
CA HIS A 88 7.96 8.10 11.28
C HIS A 88 8.84 7.94 10.03
N PHE A 89 9.77 8.83 9.85
CA PHE A 89 10.76 8.73 8.78
C PHE A 89 12.18 8.92 9.31
N GLU A 90 13.11 8.30 8.63
CA GLU A 90 14.55 8.48 8.83
C GLU A 90 15.15 9.19 7.62
N MET A 91 16.19 9.98 7.88
CA MET A 91 16.99 10.58 6.80
C MET A 91 17.89 9.51 6.19
N THR A 92 17.97 9.48 4.86
CA THR A 92 18.88 8.61 4.13
C THR A 92 20.12 9.36 3.67
N ASP A 93 21.14 8.65 3.22
CA ASP A 93 22.36 9.17 2.61
C ASP A 93 22.13 9.90 1.27
N GLN A 94 20.92 9.74 0.69
CA GLN A 94 20.49 10.44 -0.54
C GLN A 94 19.86 11.83 -0.26
N ALA A 95 19.88 12.28 1.00
CA ALA A 95 19.44 13.62 1.35
C ALA A 95 20.43 14.68 0.82
N ASN A 96 19.91 15.77 0.27
CA ASN A 96 20.72 16.90 -0.17
C ASN A 96 21.17 17.75 1.02
N GLU A 97 22.21 18.57 0.87
CA GLU A 97 22.70 19.46 1.92
C GLU A 97 21.63 20.42 2.47
N SER A 98 20.65 20.79 1.65
CA SER A 98 19.54 21.66 2.05
C SER A 98 18.38 20.92 2.71
N ASP A 99 18.43 19.59 2.81
CA ASP A 99 17.38 18.79 3.39
C ASP A 99 17.57 18.66 4.90
N ASN A 100 16.49 18.71 5.63
CA ASN A 100 16.45 18.49 7.07
C ASN A 100 15.10 17.92 7.51
N PRO A 101 15.01 17.26 8.68
CA PRO A 101 13.80 16.66 9.16
C PRO A 101 12.61 17.63 9.27
N GLY A 102 12.85 18.88 9.70
CA GLY A 102 11.82 19.92 9.83
C GLY A 102 11.17 20.24 8.49
N LYS A 103 11.98 20.40 7.44
CA LYS A 103 11.48 20.64 6.07
C LYS A 103 10.56 19.50 5.60
N PHE A 104 10.95 18.24 5.82
CA PHE A 104 10.15 17.10 5.43
C PHE A 104 8.86 17.00 6.24
N GLN A 105 8.94 17.24 7.55
CA GLN A 105 7.78 17.26 8.44
C GLN A 105 6.76 18.34 8.03
N ASP A 106 7.22 19.53 7.70
CA ASP A 106 6.36 20.63 7.24
C ASP A 106 5.68 20.29 5.90
N ILE A 107 6.40 19.68 4.97
CA ILE A 107 5.86 19.32 3.67
C ILE A 107 4.75 18.26 3.82
N ILE A 108 5.01 17.17 4.55
CA ILE A 108 4.02 16.10 4.71
C ILE A 108 2.79 16.61 5.49
N THR A 109 2.98 17.36 6.56
CA THR A 109 1.91 17.93 7.35
C THR A 109 1.01 18.84 6.50
N ARG A 110 1.61 19.73 5.73
CA ARG A 110 0.87 20.62 4.81
C ARG A 110 0.09 19.83 3.76
N ARG A 111 0.69 18.78 3.18
CA ARG A 111 0.01 17.94 2.17
C ARG A 111 -1.17 17.21 2.76
N LEU A 112 -1.01 16.61 3.94
CA LEU A 112 -2.08 15.90 4.64
C LEU A 112 -3.25 16.86 4.99
N ARG A 113 -2.97 18.07 5.49
CA ARG A 113 -4.00 19.07 5.80
C ARG A 113 -4.76 19.56 4.57
N LYS A 114 -4.10 19.62 3.42
CA LYS A 114 -4.69 20.08 2.16
C LYS A 114 -5.24 18.95 1.29
N GLY A 115 -5.12 17.69 1.70
CA GLY A 115 -5.49 16.54 0.86
C GLY A 115 -4.67 16.48 -0.43
N GLN A 116 -3.41 16.88 -0.42
CA GLN A 116 -2.53 16.94 -1.58
C GLN A 116 -1.54 15.77 -1.57
N GLY A 117 -1.52 14.97 -2.60
CA GLY A 117 -0.56 13.89 -2.81
C GLY A 117 0.21 14.04 -4.12
N ARG A 118 1.38 13.39 -4.21
CA ARG A 118 2.10 13.22 -5.48
C ARG A 118 1.27 12.39 -6.46
N TYR A 119 0.64 11.33 -5.93
CA TYR A 119 -0.34 10.49 -6.60
C TYR A 119 -1.55 10.31 -5.70
N GLN A 120 -2.69 9.98 -6.29
CA GLN A 120 -3.88 9.63 -5.53
C GLN A 120 -3.68 8.27 -4.85
N PRO A 121 -3.69 8.17 -3.51
CA PRO A 121 -3.63 6.89 -2.80
C PRO A 121 -4.83 6.00 -3.10
N TYR A 122 -4.64 4.69 -3.01
CA TYR A 122 -5.70 3.71 -3.18
C TYR A 122 -5.48 2.49 -2.26
N LEU A 123 -6.55 1.78 -1.96
CA LEU A 123 -6.54 0.60 -1.09
C LEU A 123 -6.68 -0.67 -1.92
N GLY A 124 -5.54 -1.30 -2.21
CA GLY A 124 -5.43 -2.52 -3.01
C GLY A 124 -5.39 -2.25 -4.50
N THR A 125 -6.49 -1.81 -5.11
CA THR A 125 -6.57 -1.51 -6.55
C THR A 125 -6.89 -0.05 -6.80
N ARG A 126 -6.50 0.48 -7.97
CA ARG A 126 -6.67 1.91 -8.32
C ARG A 126 -8.11 2.40 -8.29
N GLU A 127 -9.07 1.52 -8.47
CA GLU A 127 -10.49 1.83 -8.39
C GLU A 127 -10.97 2.10 -6.96
N CYS A 128 -10.21 1.63 -5.96
CA CYS A 128 -10.48 1.84 -4.54
C CYS A 128 -9.72 3.07 -4.03
N THR A 129 -10.02 4.23 -4.58
CA THR A 129 -9.43 5.50 -4.20
C THR A 129 -9.57 5.75 -2.70
N ALA A 130 -8.48 6.11 -2.03
CA ALA A 130 -8.46 6.45 -0.62
C ALA A 130 -8.57 7.98 -0.43
N HIS A 131 -9.48 8.39 0.45
CA HIS A 131 -9.45 9.73 1.01
C HIS A 131 -8.47 9.74 2.19
N PHE A 132 -7.71 10.80 2.33
CA PHE A 132 -6.69 10.90 3.38
C PHE A 132 -6.61 12.31 3.95
N GLY A 133 -6.08 12.41 5.16
CA GLY A 133 -5.86 13.67 5.85
C GLY A 133 -5.03 13.47 7.12
N LEU A 134 -4.65 14.57 7.74
CA LEU A 134 -3.94 14.54 9.03
C LEU A 134 -4.93 14.25 10.16
N TRP A 135 -4.58 13.34 11.05
CA TRP A 135 -5.28 13.18 12.32
C TRP A 135 -4.79 14.24 13.30
N GLU A 136 -5.66 15.13 13.71
CA GLU A 136 -5.38 16.20 14.68
C GLU A 136 -6.19 16.02 15.97
N GLY A 137 -6.92 14.93 16.11
CA GLY A 137 -7.73 14.60 17.27
C GLY A 137 -6.93 13.94 18.40
N GLY A 138 -7.54 13.83 19.58
CA GLY A 138 -6.96 13.16 20.74
C GLY A 138 -6.96 11.62 20.60
N ARG A 139 -7.64 10.90 21.52
CA ARG A 139 -7.70 9.44 21.49
C ARG A 139 -8.30 8.92 20.19
N ILE A 140 -7.59 7.98 19.53
CA ILE A 140 -8.04 7.32 18.31
C ILE A 140 -9.16 6.32 18.66
N PRO A 141 -10.36 6.43 18.08
CA PRO A 141 -11.46 5.50 18.32
C PRO A 141 -11.25 4.23 17.51
N THR A 142 -10.63 3.21 18.09
CA THR A 142 -10.43 1.89 17.48
C THR A 142 -11.59 0.94 17.80
N ILE A 143 -11.75 -0.08 16.96
CA ILE A 143 -12.63 -1.21 17.29
C ILE A 143 -12.05 -2.01 18.46
N SER A 144 -12.90 -2.64 19.26
CA SER A 144 -12.49 -3.50 20.39
C SER A 144 -12.13 -4.93 19.96
N GLU A 145 -11.78 -5.15 18.71
CA GLU A 145 -11.45 -6.47 18.15
C GLU A 145 -10.00 -6.84 18.48
N THR A 146 -9.80 -8.01 19.11
CA THR A 146 -8.50 -8.63 19.31
C THR A 146 -8.47 -9.96 18.58
N ARG A 147 -7.53 -10.12 17.64
CA ARG A 147 -7.45 -11.30 16.80
C ARG A 147 -6.03 -11.52 16.25
N ASP A 148 -5.62 -12.78 16.23
CA ASP A 148 -4.43 -13.20 15.47
C ASP A 148 -4.79 -13.22 13.98
N LEU A 149 -4.07 -12.44 13.19
CA LEU A 149 -4.25 -12.34 11.74
C LEU A 149 -3.33 -13.32 10.97
N GLY A 150 -2.50 -14.08 11.69
CA GLY A 150 -1.53 -14.99 11.12
C GLY A 150 -0.29 -14.29 10.57
N TYR A 151 0.44 -14.98 9.69
CA TYR A 151 1.59 -14.40 9.00
C TYR A 151 1.12 -13.45 7.91
N MET A 152 1.64 -12.24 7.95
CA MET A 152 1.35 -11.17 7.00
C MET A 152 2.65 -10.70 6.35
N LEU A 153 2.60 -10.33 5.08
CA LEU A 153 3.73 -9.72 4.38
C LEU A 153 4.10 -8.40 5.08
N TYR A 154 5.33 -8.33 5.57
CA TYR A 154 5.89 -7.10 6.13
C TYR A 154 6.37 -6.18 5.00
N ASP A 155 7.31 -6.67 4.21
CA ASP A 155 7.90 -5.95 3.09
C ASP A 155 8.60 -6.94 2.13
N LEU A 156 9.19 -6.41 1.08
CA LEU A 156 10.10 -7.10 0.20
C LEU A 156 11.54 -6.66 0.50
N ASP A 157 12.44 -7.61 0.61
CA ASP A 157 13.86 -7.35 0.71
C ASP A 157 14.45 -7.17 -0.69
N PHE A 158 14.90 -5.95 -0.99
CA PHE A 158 15.52 -5.57 -2.26
C PHE A 158 17.06 -5.50 -2.16
N SER A 159 17.66 -6.08 -1.13
CA SER A 159 19.13 -6.05 -0.95
C SER A 159 19.87 -6.75 -2.10
N ASP A 160 19.29 -7.82 -2.66
CA ASP A 160 19.73 -8.40 -3.94
C ASP A 160 18.67 -8.17 -5.02
N PRO A 161 18.93 -7.32 -6.03
CA PRO A 161 18.00 -7.08 -7.14
C PRO A 161 17.65 -8.32 -7.97
N ASN A 162 18.50 -9.35 -7.93
CA ASN A 162 18.28 -10.61 -8.67
C ASN A 162 17.48 -11.65 -7.87
N ASP A 163 17.39 -11.47 -6.55
CA ASP A 163 16.70 -12.38 -5.64
C ASP A 163 15.91 -11.62 -4.58
N ILE A 164 14.77 -11.06 -4.99
CA ILE A 164 13.88 -10.30 -4.12
C ILE A 164 13.11 -11.27 -3.23
N GLN A 165 13.35 -11.23 -1.92
CA GLN A 165 12.74 -12.11 -0.94
C GLN A 165 11.59 -11.43 -0.18
N PRO A 166 10.45 -12.10 0.01
CA PRO A 166 9.37 -11.59 0.85
C PRO A 166 9.73 -11.76 2.32
N MET A 167 9.46 -10.72 3.11
CA MET A 167 9.60 -10.73 4.56
C MET A 167 8.23 -10.79 5.21
N PHE A 168 8.08 -11.60 6.25
CA PHE A 168 6.82 -11.80 6.95
C PHE A 168 6.94 -11.50 8.44
N PHE A 169 5.82 -11.24 9.07
CA PHE A 169 5.70 -11.12 10.52
C PHE A 169 4.38 -11.72 10.98
N ARG A 170 4.31 -12.10 12.26
CA ARG A 170 3.04 -12.58 12.83
C ARG A 170 2.21 -11.38 13.28
N ALA A 171 1.17 -11.10 12.51
CA ALA A 171 0.30 -9.96 12.74
C ALA A 171 -0.75 -10.27 13.81
N LYS A 172 -0.81 -9.44 14.84
CA LYS A 172 -1.82 -9.50 15.90
C LYS A 172 -2.53 -8.16 15.97
N LEU A 173 -3.84 -8.20 15.91
CA LEU A 173 -4.68 -7.04 16.15
C LEU A 173 -5.07 -7.05 17.63
N GLU A 174 -4.73 -6.01 18.38
CA GLU A 174 -5.06 -5.87 19.79
C GLU A 174 -5.92 -4.61 20.00
N ASN A 175 -7.18 -4.81 20.38
CA ASN A 175 -8.15 -3.71 20.50
C ASN A 175 -8.16 -2.78 19.27
N GLY A 176 -8.13 -3.38 18.06
CA GLY A 176 -8.15 -2.64 16.82
C GLY A 176 -6.82 -1.99 16.42
N VAL A 177 -5.72 -2.27 17.13
CA VAL A 177 -4.38 -1.75 16.82
C VAL A 177 -3.48 -2.87 16.33
N LEU A 178 -2.85 -2.69 15.18
CA LEU A 178 -1.73 -3.49 14.70
C LEU A 178 -0.45 -2.71 15.02
N ASP A 179 0.28 -3.15 16.05
CA ASP A 179 1.54 -2.55 16.47
C ASP A 179 2.71 -3.24 15.76
N LEU A 180 3.59 -2.47 15.18
CA LEU A 180 4.73 -2.92 14.38
C LEU A 180 6.08 -2.51 14.99
N THR A 181 6.06 -1.79 16.12
CA THR A 181 7.27 -1.22 16.71
C THR A 181 8.29 -2.27 17.14
N ASP A 182 7.82 -3.41 17.66
CA ASP A 182 8.66 -4.51 18.14
C ASP A 182 8.35 -5.84 17.43
N CYS A 183 7.85 -5.80 16.19
CA CYS A 183 7.50 -7.03 15.49
C CYS A 183 8.73 -7.79 14.99
N GLU A 184 8.77 -9.10 15.26
CA GLU A 184 9.79 -9.99 14.71
C GLU A 184 9.51 -10.26 13.24
N VAL A 185 10.49 -9.91 12.38
CA VAL A 185 10.40 -10.12 10.92
C VAL A 185 11.23 -11.32 10.53
N VAL A 186 10.60 -12.24 9.78
CA VAL A 186 11.21 -13.48 9.28
C VAL A 186 11.19 -13.49 7.74
N LYS A 187 12.20 -14.15 7.14
CA LYS A 187 12.32 -14.39 5.69
C LYS A 187 11.81 -15.77 5.33
#